data_d3c21f4acc345811314b21d90a61aee5
#
_entry.id   d3c21f4acc345811314b21d90a61aee5
#
_cell.length_a   1.000
_cell.length_b   1.000
_cell.length_c   1.000
_cell.angle_alpha   90.00
_cell.angle_beta   90.00
_cell.angle_gamma   90.00
#
_symmetry.space_group_name_H-M   'P 1'
#
loop_
_entity.id
_entity.type
_entity.pdbx_description
1 polymer ?
#
loop_
_entity_poly.entity_id
_entity_poly.type
_entity_poly.pdbx_seq_one_letter_code
_entity_poly.pdbx_strand_id
1 'polypeptide(L)'
;DEQSDLHRVWDIEFEPTKRARATPPAGLRRIDHIAQTMKFDEMQDWLLYYISTFEMEKSPVVNVNDPSGVVLSQAIESPEGEVRLNLNGAHGQDSFAGSFVADKLGAGLQHLAFATDDIFETSAVLDVNGFTRLSVPASYYAETQEQFDLDKSFVADLKSHNILYDQDAAGVYFQLYSETLFDGFFFEIVQRRN
;
A
#
# COMPACT_ATOMS: atom_id res chain seq x y z
N ASP A 1 -16.34 21.88 0.21
CA ASP A 1 -17.43 22.87 0.41
C ASP A 1 -17.60 23.11 1.90
N GLU A 2 -17.04 24.23 2.43
CA GLU A 2 -17.10 24.59 3.87
C GLU A 2 -18.54 24.73 4.41
N GLN A 3 -19.53 24.75 3.54
CA GLN A 3 -20.96 24.85 3.89
C GLN A 3 -21.67 23.48 3.90
N SER A 4 -21.01 22.41 3.49
CA SER A 4 -21.61 21.06 3.54
C SER A 4 -21.34 20.38 4.87
N ASP A 5 -22.31 19.64 5.39
CA ASP A 5 -22.14 18.82 6.59
C ASP A 5 -21.33 17.53 6.34
N LEU A 6 -20.71 17.38 5.15
CA LEU A 6 -19.92 16.20 4.78
C LEU A 6 -18.76 15.93 5.76
N HIS A 7 -18.12 16.98 6.28
CA HIS A 7 -17.06 16.83 7.29
C HIS A 7 -17.57 16.29 8.65
N ARG A 8 -18.91 16.35 8.87
CA ARG A 8 -19.56 15.88 10.09
C ARG A 8 -20.30 14.56 9.90
N VAL A 9 -20.22 13.95 8.72
CA VAL A 9 -20.96 12.70 8.41
C VAL A 9 -20.70 11.61 9.46
N TRP A 10 -19.47 11.49 9.92
CA TRP A 10 -19.10 10.50 10.92
C TRP A 10 -19.74 10.77 12.29
N ASP A 11 -19.90 12.02 12.67
CA ASP A 11 -20.56 12.41 13.93
C ASP A 11 -22.07 12.28 13.87
N ILE A 12 -22.67 12.37 12.67
CA ILE A 12 -24.11 12.31 12.44
C ILE A 12 -24.57 10.87 12.25
N GLU A 13 -23.83 10.06 11.47
CA GLU A 13 -24.24 8.73 11.04
C GLU A 13 -23.71 7.60 11.96
N PHE A 14 -22.71 7.89 12.80
CA PHE A 14 -22.05 6.88 13.63
C PHE A 14 -21.99 7.28 15.10
N GLU A 15 -22.22 6.32 15.98
CA GLU A 15 -22.01 6.48 17.42
C GLU A 15 -20.64 5.93 17.83
N PRO A 16 -19.89 6.62 18.70
CA PRO A 16 -18.65 6.08 19.26
C PRO A 16 -18.88 4.74 19.96
N THR A 17 -18.10 3.73 19.65
CA THR A 17 -18.22 2.44 20.33
C THR A 17 -17.71 2.55 21.76
N LYS A 18 -18.46 2.01 22.73
CA LYS A 18 -18.04 1.93 24.16
C LYS A 18 -16.83 1.01 24.39
N ARG A 19 -16.35 0.32 23.34
CA ARG A 19 -15.23 -0.63 23.38
C ARG A 19 -13.93 -0.08 22.77
N ALA A 20 -13.79 1.22 22.58
CA ALA A 20 -12.50 1.79 22.20
C ALA A 20 -11.46 1.37 23.25
N ARG A 21 -10.65 0.35 22.97
CA ARG A 21 -9.45 0.08 23.75
C ARG A 21 -8.62 1.35 23.70
N ALA A 22 -8.12 1.78 24.86
CA ALA A 22 -7.10 2.82 24.90
C ALA A 22 -5.81 2.23 24.33
N THR A 23 -5.74 2.09 23.00
CA THR A 23 -4.55 1.64 22.30
C THR A 23 -3.72 2.88 21.95
N PRO A 24 -2.39 2.83 22.06
CA PRO A 24 -1.55 3.95 21.65
C PRO A 24 -1.75 4.24 20.15
N PRO A 25 -1.76 5.51 19.74
CA PRO A 25 -1.85 5.87 18.33
C PRO A 25 -0.61 5.39 17.57
N ALA A 26 -0.81 4.74 16.44
CA ALA A 26 0.27 4.17 15.64
C ALA A 26 1.02 5.19 14.76
N GLY A 27 0.71 6.47 14.84
CA GLY A 27 1.40 7.51 14.07
C GLY A 27 1.03 7.57 12.59
N LEU A 28 -0.07 6.92 12.18
CA LEU A 28 -0.58 7.02 10.81
C LEU A 28 -1.08 8.45 10.53
N ARG A 29 -0.69 9.02 9.40
CA ARG A 29 -0.96 10.42 9.06
C ARG A 29 -2.12 10.60 8.10
N ARG A 30 -2.06 9.91 6.96
CA ARG A 30 -3.01 10.04 5.85
C ARG A 30 -3.02 8.75 5.04
N ILE A 31 -4.00 8.63 4.16
CA ILE A 31 -3.94 7.64 3.09
C ILE A 31 -2.86 8.11 2.10
N ASP A 32 -1.86 7.27 1.85
CA ASP A 32 -0.82 7.53 0.85
C ASP A 32 -1.31 7.20 -0.55
N HIS A 33 -1.88 6.01 -0.72
CA HIS A 33 -2.46 5.58 -1.97
C HIS A 33 -3.48 4.45 -1.79
N ILE A 34 -4.23 4.23 -2.85
CA ILE A 34 -5.19 3.14 -2.98
C ILE A 34 -4.75 2.28 -4.16
N ALA A 35 -4.63 0.97 -3.98
CA ALA A 35 -4.29 0.07 -5.07
C ALA A 35 -5.51 -0.65 -5.61
N GLN A 36 -5.76 -0.48 -6.89
CA GLN A 36 -6.75 -1.21 -7.65
C GLN A 36 -6.06 -2.24 -8.53
N THR A 37 -6.43 -3.50 -8.37
CA THR A 37 -5.87 -4.61 -9.15
C THR A 37 -6.91 -5.13 -10.13
N MET A 38 -6.49 -5.38 -11.36
CA MET A 38 -7.32 -5.78 -12.49
C MET A 38 -6.58 -6.73 -13.41
N LYS A 39 -7.27 -7.29 -14.40
CA LYS A 39 -6.59 -7.96 -15.50
C LYS A 39 -5.76 -6.96 -16.29
N PHE A 40 -4.66 -7.44 -16.84
CA PHE A 40 -3.75 -6.60 -17.61
C PHE A 40 -4.43 -5.88 -18.79
N ASP A 41 -5.30 -6.57 -19.50
CA ASP A 41 -6.04 -6.04 -20.65
C ASP A 41 -7.09 -4.97 -20.26
N GLU A 42 -7.55 -4.94 -19.01
CA GLU A 42 -8.47 -3.91 -18.49
C GLU A 42 -7.76 -2.63 -18.02
N MET A 43 -6.44 -2.69 -17.80
CA MET A 43 -5.68 -1.60 -17.16
C MET A 43 -5.76 -0.28 -17.95
N GLN A 44 -5.73 -0.35 -19.29
CA GLN A 44 -5.80 0.84 -20.14
C GLN A 44 -7.18 1.51 -20.07
N ASP A 45 -8.25 0.74 -19.95
CA ASP A 45 -9.61 1.27 -19.84
C ASP A 45 -9.80 1.99 -18.50
N TRP A 46 -9.29 1.42 -17.40
CA TRP A 46 -9.30 2.07 -16.08
C TRP A 46 -8.44 3.33 -16.07
N LEU A 47 -7.26 3.29 -16.68
CA LEU A 47 -6.38 4.45 -16.81
C LEU A 47 -7.08 5.59 -17.55
N LEU A 48 -7.68 5.29 -18.71
CA LEU A 48 -8.41 6.26 -19.50
C LEU A 48 -9.60 6.84 -18.73
N TYR A 49 -10.33 6.01 -18.01
CA TYR A 49 -11.44 6.45 -17.15
C TYR A 49 -11.01 7.48 -16.11
N TYR A 50 -9.95 7.20 -15.35
CA TYR A 50 -9.47 8.11 -14.31
C TYR A 50 -8.89 9.41 -14.87
N ILE A 51 -8.12 9.35 -15.95
CA ILE A 51 -7.55 10.53 -16.58
C ILE A 51 -8.64 11.42 -17.16
N SER A 52 -9.61 10.83 -17.87
CA SER A 52 -10.65 11.61 -18.56
C SER A 52 -11.74 12.13 -17.62
N THR A 53 -12.02 11.45 -16.51
CA THR A 53 -13.10 11.80 -15.59
C THR A 53 -12.65 12.70 -14.45
N PHE A 54 -11.42 12.47 -13.94
CA PHE A 54 -10.88 13.15 -12.76
C PHE A 54 -9.63 13.97 -13.05
N GLU A 55 -9.25 14.12 -14.32
CA GLU A 55 -8.06 14.88 -14.74
C GLU A 55 -6.76 14.40 -14.09
N MET A 56 -6.67 13.09 -13.75
CA MET A 56 -5.51 12.52 -13.08
C MET A 56 -4.29 12.44 -14.02
N GLU A 57 -3.12 12.67 -13.48
CA GLU A 57 -1.84 12.56 -14.18
C GLU A 57 -1.22 11.18 -13.94
N LYS A 58 -0.60 10.61 -14.98
CA LYS A 58 0.02 9.28 -14.89
C LYS A 58 1.53 9.34 -14.76
N SER A 59 2.07 8.49 -13.89
CA SER A 59 3.50 8.18 -13.80
C SER A 59 3.92 7.16 -14.87
N PRO A 60 5.23 6.96 -15.11
CA PRO A 60 5.71 5.85 -15.91
C PRO A 60 5.23 4.49 -15.37
N VAL A 61 5.02 3.54 -16.27
CA VAL A 61 4.71 2.14 -15.90
C VAL A 61 5.96 1.50 -15.31
N VAL A 62 5.78 0.75 -14.23
CA VAL A 62 6.82 -0.05 -13.60
C VAL A 62 6.42 -1.53 -13.55
N ASN A 63 7.42 -2.40 -13.64
CA ASN A 63 7.25 -3.83 -13.41
C ASN A 63 7.46 -4.10 -11.92
N VAL A 64 6.46 -4.69 -11.28
CA VAL A 64 6.55 -5.15 -9.90
C VAL A 64 6.71 -6.67 -9.92
N ASN A 65 7.77 -7.16 -9.29
CA ASN A 65 7.99 -8.59 -9.16
C ASN A 65 7.02 -9.16 -8.12
N ASP A 66 6.15 -10.04 -8.58
CA ASP A 66 5.30 -10.88 -7.75
C ASP A 66 5.97 -12.27 -7.66
N PRO A 67 5.89 -13.02 -6.57
CA PRO A 67 6.54 -14.34 -6.43
C PRO A 67 6.24 -15.32 -7.55
N SER A 68 5.13 -15.17 -8.24
CA SER A 68 4.65 -16.07 -9.29
C SER A 68 4.50 -15.39 -10.66
N GLY A 69 5.03 -14.17 -10.84
CA GLY A 69 4.94 -13.48 -12.12
C GLY A 69 5.29 -12.00 -12.05
N VAL A 70 4.99 -11.30 -13.14
CA VAL A 70 5.19 -9.85 -13.25
C VAL A 70 3.83 -9.17 -13.24
N VAL A 71 3.70 -8.16 -12.41
CA VAL A 71 2.55 -7.26 -12.35
C VAL A 71 2.99 -5.91 -12.91
N LEU A 72 2.25 -5.39 -13.87
CA LEU A 72 2.46 -4.03 -14.35
C LEU A 72 1.75 -3.07 -13.41
N SER A 73 2.48 -2.12 -12.84
CA SER A 73 1.95 -1.10 -11.96
C SER A 73 2.13 0.28 -12.56
N GLN A 74 1.11 1.10 -12.46
CA GLN A 74 1.15 2.49 -12.87
C GLN A 74 0.43 3.36 -11.85
N ALA A 75 1.16 4.29 -11.24
CA ALA A 75 0.57 5.29 -10.37
C ALA A 75 -0.11 6.38 -11.19
N ILE A 76 -1.25 6.85 -10.70
CA ILE A 76 -1.95 8.04 -11.18
C ILE A 76 -2.25 8.94 -9.99
N GLU A 77 -2.13 10.24 -10.17
CA GLU A 77 -2.27 11.22 -9.11
C GLU A 77 -3.19 12.37 -9.53
N SER A 78 -3.92 12.93 -8.58
CA SER A 78 -4.61 14.21 -8.82
C SER A 78 -3.59 15.32 -9.05
N PRO A 79 -3.94 16.40 -9.77
CA PRO A 79 -3.02 17.51 -10.03
C PRO A 79 -2.39 18.13 -8.77
N GLU A 80 -3.12 18.09 -7.66
CA GLU A 80 -2.65 18.58 -6.35
C GLU A 80 -1.80 17.54 -5.59
N GLY A 81 -1.72 16.29 -6.07
CA GLY A 81 -1.00 15.19 -5.42
C GLY A 81 -1.66 14.62 -4.15
N GLU A 82 -2.90 15.03 -3.86
CA GLU A 82 -3.63 14.60 -2.65
C GLU A 82 -4.27 13.21 -2.80
N VAL A 83 -4.57 12.80 -4.01
CA VAL A 83 -5.15 11.50 -4.33
C VAL A 83 -4.21 10.72 -5.23
N ARG A 84 -3.78 9.55 -4.77
CA ARG A 84 -2.93 8.63 -5.54
C ARG A 84 -3.58 7.26 -5.64
N LEU A 85 -3.66 6.75 -6.86
CA LEU A 85 -4.11 5.39 -7.15
C LEU A 85 -2.96 4.62 -7.82
N ASN A 86 -2.74 3.39 -7.39
CA ASN A 86 -1.86 2.45 -8.06
C ASN A 86 -2.71 1.44 -8.83
N LEU A 87 -2.63 1.47 -10.16
CA LEU A 87 -3.31 0.53 -11.03
C LEU A 87 -2.38 -0.66 -11.31
N ASN A 88 -2.78 -1.85 -10.89
CA ASN A 88 -1.99 -3.07 -10.99
C ASN A 88 -2.63 -4.03 -12.00
N GLY A 89 -2.01 -4.18 -13.16
CA GLY A 89 -2.43 -5.12 -14.21
C GLY A 89 -1.78 -6.48 -14.03
N ALA A 90 -2.56 -7.50 -13.71
CA ALA A 90 -2.09 -8.87 -13.54
C ALA A 90 -2.11 -9.66 -14.85
N HIS A 91 -0.98 -10.32 -15.16
CA HIS A 91 -0.88 -11.30 -16.25
C HIS A 91 -1.13 -12.72 -15.70
N GLY A 92 -2.25 -13.32 -16.06
CA GLY A 92 -2.57 -14.69 -15.64
C GLY A 92 -3.07 -14.80 -14.19
N GLN A 93 -3.35 -16.01 -13.75
CA GLN A 93 -3.95 -16.30 -12.44
C GLN A 93 -2.93 -16.79 -11.40
N ASP A 94 -1.69 -17.05 -11.81
CA ASP A 94 -0.69 -17.69 -10.96
C ASP A 94 -0.02 -16.70 -10.00
N SER A 95 -0.10 -15.40 -10.26
CA SER A 95 0.40 -14.35 -9.39
C SER A 95 -0.59 -14.06 -8.24
N PHE A 96 -0.11 -13.48 -7.15
CA PHE A 96 -0.95 -13.01 -6.05
C PHE A 96 -2.02 -12.01 -6.54
N ALA A 97 -1.61 -11.08 -7.42
CA ALA A 97 -2.52 -10.15 -8.07
C ALA A 97 -3.55 -10.85 -8.96
N GLY A 98 -3.13 -11.87 -9.71
CA GLY A 98 -4.02 -12.63 -10.58
C GLY A 98 -5.04 -13.48 -9.81
N SER A 99 -4.62 -14.12 -8.72
CA SER A 99 -5.52 -14.83 -7.80
C SER A 99 -6.56 -13.88 -7.21
N PHE A 100 -6.16 -12.69 -6.77
CA PHE A 100 -7.08 -11.66 -6.28
C PHE A 100 -8.15 -11.32 -7.31
N VAL A 101 -7.77 -11.07 -8.56
CA VAL A 101 -8.71 -10.74 -9.65
C VAL A 101 -9.67 -11.89 -9.92
N ALA A 102 -9.18 -13.13 -9.88
CA ALA A 102 -10.01 -14.32 -10.07
C ALA A 102 -11.05 -14.48 -8.94
N ASP A 103 -10.62 -14.32 -7.68
CA ASP A 103 -11.49 -14.45 -6.50
C ASP A 103 -12.54 -13.34 -6.43
N LYS A 104 -12.19 -12.13 -6.88
CA LYS A 104 -13.12 -10.99 -6.95
C LYS A 104 -14.00 -10.98 -8.20
N LEU A 105 -13.78 -11.89 -9.13
CA LEU A 105 -14.47 -11.95 -10.43
C LEU A 105 -14.27 -10.68 -11.29
N GLY A 106 -13.16 -10.00 -11.14
CA GLY A 106 -12.80 -8.78 -11.88
C GLY A 106 -11.93 -7.81 -11.11
N ALA A 107 -11.88 -6.57 -11.60
CA ALA A 107 -11.12 -5.50 -10.97
C ALA A 107 -11.65 -5.17 -9.57
N GLY A 108 -10.75 -4.88 -8.63
CA GLY A 108 -11.12 -4.56 -7.27
C GLY A 108 -10.06 -3.80 -6.49
N LEU A 109 -10.47 -3.20 -5.38
CA LEU A 109 -9.58 -2.58 -4.41
C LEU A 109 -8.81 -3.69 -3.67
N GLN A 110 -7.48 -3.74 -3.86
CA GLN A 110 -6.62 -4.75 -3.26
C GLN A 110 -6.00 -4.29 -1.95
N HIS A 111 -5.49 -3.05 -1.90
CA HIS A 111 -4.95 -2.52 -0.65
C HIS A 111 -5.17 -1.03 -0.49
N LEU A 112 -5.04 -0.61 0.77
CA LEU A 112 -5.04 0.76 1.19
C LEU A 112 -3.75 1.04 1.95
N ALA A 113 -2.96 2.00 1.48
CA ALA A 113 -1.70 2.39 2.09
C ALA A 113 -1.85 3.62 2.97
N PHE A 114 -1.24 3.58 4.16
CA PHE A 114 -1.17 4.70 5.09
C PHE A 114 0.25 5.22 5.23
N ALA A 115 0.41 6.53 5.14
CA ALA A 115 1.70 7.17 5.37
C ALA A 115 2.02 7.29 6.88
N THR A 116 3.29 7.14 7.21
CA THR A 116 3.85 7.44 8.53
C THR A 116 5.16 8.22 8.41
N ASP A 117 5.52 8.95 9.46
CA ASP A 117 6.80 9.66 9.57
C ASP A 117 7.94 8.75 10.05
N ASP A 118 7.60 7.70 10.83
CA ASP A 118 8.56 6.70 11.32
C ASP A 118 7.94 5.31 11.30
N ILE A 119 8.35 4.51 10.32
CA ILE A 119 7.79 3.17 10.11
C ILE A 119 8.24 2.18 11.20
N PHE A 120 9.41 2.37 11.81
CA PHE A 120 9.90 1.50 12.89
C PHE A 120 9.11 1.72 14.17
N GLU A 121 8.89 2.99 14.55
CA GLU A 121 8.03 3.33 15.70
C GLU A 121 6.60 2.85 15.44
N THR A 122 6.05 3.15 14.26
CA THR A 122 4.72 2.68 13.84
C THR A 122 4.60 1.16 13.94
N SER A 123 5.58 0.42 13.41
CA SER A 123 5.61 -1.05 13.45
C SER A 123 5.57 -1.57 14.89
N ALA A 124 6.36 -1.00 15.80
CA ALA A 124 6.37 -1.39 17.20
C ALA A 124 5.02 -1.16 17.90
N VAL A 125 4.37 -0.02 17.62
CA VAL A 125 3.05 0.29 18.17
C VAL A 125 1.96 -0.60 17.58
N LEU A 126 2.03 -0.92 16.30
CA LEU A 126 1.11 -1.84 15.64
C LEU A 126 1.18 -3.25 16.24
N ASP A 127 2.37 -3.72 16.63
CA ASP A 127 2.53 -4.99 17.36
C ASP A 127 1.79 -4.99 18.70
N VAL A 128 1.95 -3.93 19.48
CA VAL A 128 1.24 -3.77 20.77
C VAL A 128 -0.28 -3.74 20.55
N ASN A 129 -0.73 -3.18 19.43
CA ASN A 129 -2.14 -3.12 19.07
C ASN A 129 -2.71 -4.43 18.47
N GLY A 130 -1.85 -5.45 18.27
CA GLY A 130 -2.25 -6.76 17.73
C GLY A 130 -2.43 -6.78 16.21
N PHE A 131 -1.72 -5.90 15.49
CA PHE A 131 -1.70 -5.91 14.04
C PHE A 131 -0.86 -7.08 13.52
N THR A 132 -1.44 -7.94 12.71
CA THR A 132 -0.76 -9.09 12.13
C THR A 132 -0.10 -8.70 10.81
N ARG A 133 1.21 -8.89 10.74
CA ARG A 133 2.04 -8.51 9.57
C ARG A 133 2.28 -9.70 8.66
N LEU A 134 2.33 -9.42 7.36
CA LEU A 134 2.82 -10.36 6.36
C LEU A 134 4.28 -10.71 6.67
N SER A 135 4.57 -12.01 6.72
CA SER A 135 5.93 -12.49 6.96
C SER A 135 6.78 -12.35 5.68
N VAL A 136 7.91 -11.66 5.80
CA VAL A 136 8.86 -11.47 4.69
C VAL A 136 9.97 -12.52 4.79
N PRO A 137 10.27 -13.25 3.70
CA PRO A 137 11.31 -14.27 3.70
C PRO A 137 12.71 -13.70 4.01
N ALA A 138 13.54 -14.49 4.71
CA ALA A 138 14.90 -14.06 5.05
C ALA A 138 15.79 -13.80 3.83
N SER A 139 15.52 -14.48 2.70
CA SER A 139 16.23 -14.27 1.43
C SER A 139 16.06 -12.85 0.91
N TYR A 140 14.87 -12.26 1.05
CA TYR A 140 14.62 -10.88 0.66
C TYR A 140 15.62 -9.90 1.30
N TYR A 141 15.85 -10.02 2.61
CA TYR A 141 16.77 -9.13 3.33
C TYR A 141 18.23 -9.32 2.95
N ALA A 142 18.63 -10.55 2.60
CA ALA A 142 19.97 -10.81 2.09
C ALA A 142 20.19 -10.19 0.71
N GLU A 143 19.22 -10.32 -0.18
CA GLU A 143 19.23 -9.72 -1.52
C GLU A 143 19.19 -8.18 -1.45
N THR A 144 18.34 -7.61 -0.60
CA THR A 144 18.24 -6.16 -0.37
C THR A 144 19.55 -5.60 0.20
N GLN A 145 20.19 -6.33 1.12
CA GLN A 145 21.50 -5.94 1.67
C GLN A 145 22.57 -5.84 0.58
N GLU A 146 22.64 -6.82 -0.30
CA GLU A 146 23.62 -6.86 -1.39
C GLU A 146 23.30 -5.81 -2.45
N GLN A 147 22.04 -5.65 -2.83
CA GLN A 147 21.60 -4.73 -3.87
C GLN A 147 21.89 -3.26 -3.53
N PHE A 148 21.68 -2.86 -2.27
CA PHE A 148 21.79 -1.47 -1.83
C PHE A 148 23.01 -1.21 -0.93
N ASP A 149 23.88 -2.18 -0.74
CA ASP A 149 25.08 -2.11 0.13
C ASP A 149 24.74 -1.61 1.55
N LEU A 150 23.68 -2.16 2.14
CA LEU A 150 23.17 -1.73 3.43
C LEU A 150 23.99 -2.28 4.59
N ASP A 151 24.07 -1.50 5.69
CA ASP A 151 24.68 -1.95 6.94
C ASP A 151 23.91 -3.15 7.54
N LYS A 152 24.66 -4.12 8.07
CA LYS A 152 24.09 -5.36 8.64
C LYS A 152 23.13 -5.09 9.81
N SER A 153 23.41 -4.08 10.63
CA SER A 153 22.56 -3.73 11.76
C SER A 153 21.23 -3.16 11.26
N PHE A 154 21.28 -2.32 10.25
CA PHE A 154 20.07 -1.76 9.63
C PHE A 154 19.20 -2.82 8.97
N VAL A 155 19.81 -3.78 8.25
CA VAL A 155 19.08 -4.93 7.68
C VAL A 155 18.47 -5.83 8.77
N ALA A 156 19.16 -6.00 9.89
CA ALA A 156 18.59 -6.73 11.03
C ALA A 156 17.36 -6.01 11.62
N ASP A 157 17.38 -4.69 11.69
CA ASP A 157 16.23 -3.89 12.13
C ASP A 157 15.05 -3.99 11.15
N LEU A 158 15.29 -3.86 9.83
CA LEU A 158 14.27 -4.08 8.81
C LEU A 158 13.61 -5.45 8.97
N LYS A 159 14.43 -6.51 9.10
CA LYS A 159 13.96 -7.88 9.25
C LYS A 159 13.15 -8.09 10.53
N SER A 160 13.58 -7.51 11.65
CA SER A 160 12.88 -7.69 12.94
C SER A 160 11.47 -7.10 12.94
N HIS A 161 11.21 -6.11 12.05
CA HIS A 161 9.94 -5.44 11.90
C HIS A 161 9.15 -5.87 10.65
N ASN A 162 9.65 -6.84 9.86
CA ASN A 162 9.11 -7.22 8.54
C ASN A 162 8.95 -6.04 7.58
N ILE A 163 9.87 -5.05 7.64
CA ILE A 163 9.85 -3.87 6.79
C ILE A 163 10.61 -4.16 5.50
N LEU A 164 9.97 -3.86 4.37
CA LEU A 164 10.60 -3.87 3.05
C LEU A 164 11.27 -2.53 2.79
N TYR A 165 12.31 -2.57 1.97
CA TYR A 165 13.14 -1.41 1.65
C TYR A 165 13.36 -1.33 0.15
N ASP A 166 13.21 -0.13 -0.40
CA ASP A 166 13.59 0.19 -1.76
C ASP A 166 14.21 1.59 -1.82
N GLN A 167 15.05 1.83 -2.82
CA GLN A 167 15.74 3.09 -3.01
C GLN A 167 15.94 3.39 -4.48
N ASP A 168 15.63 4.60 -4.87
CA ASP A 168 15.91 5.14 -6.20
C ASP A 168 16.56 6.54 -6.13
N ALA A 169 16.65 7.22 -7.26
CA ALA A 169 17.21 8.56 -7.33
C ALA A 169 16.36 9.64 -6.62
N ALA A 170 15.08 9.35 -6.34
CA ALA A 170 14.15 10.25 -5.67
C ALA A 170 14.19 10.09 -4.14
N GLY A 171 14.71 8.97 -3.63
CA GLY A 171 14.82 8.75 -2.20
C GLY A 171 14.66 7.29 -1.77
N VAL A 172 14.27 7.12 -0.52
CA VAL A 172 14.10 5.81 0.13
C VAL A 172 12.63 5.54 0.40
N TYR A 173 12.19 4.32 0.14
CA TYR A 173 10.84 3.87 0.34
C TYR A 173 10.79 2.64 1.27
N PHE A 174 10.05 2.75 2.35
CA PHE A 174 9.82 1.67 3.29
C PHE A 174 8.37 1.21 3.21
N GLN A 175 8.16 -0.09 3.33
CA GLN A 175 6.83 -0.71 3.25
C GLN A 175 6.65 -1.76 4.33
N LEU A 176 5.44 -1.86 4.85
CA LEU A 176 5.01 -2.88 5.80
C LEU A 176 3.60 -3.32 5.42
N TYR A 177 3.36 -4.62 5.29
CA TYR A 177 2.06 -5.16 4.91
C TYR A 177 1.37 -5.89 6.04
N SER A 178 0.05 -5.77 6.12
CA SER A 178 -0.77 -6.67 6.94
C SER A 178 -0.88 -8.05 6.30
N GLU A 179 -1.26 -9.06 7.08
CA GLU A 179 -1.89 -10.23 6.51
C GLU A 179 -3.16 -9.83 5.75
N THR A 180 -3.60 -10.71 4.84
CA THR A 180 -4.81 -10.46 4.05
C THR A 180 -6.07 -10.54 4.91
N LEU A 181 -6.99 -9.65 4.64
CA LEU A 181 -8.33 -9.54 5.21
C LEU A 181 -9.37 -9.65 4.09
N PHE A 182 -10.60 -10.02 4.41
CA PHE A 182 -11.73 -9.92 3.48
C PHE A 182 -11.43 -10.43 2.05
N ASP A 183 -10.99 -11.68 1.91
CA ASP A 183 -10.72 -12.30 0.62
C ASP A 183 -9.62 -11.60 -0.21
N GLY A 184 -8.49 -11.34 0.40
CA GLY A 184 -7.29 -10.84 -0.29
C GLY A 184 -7.06 -9.33 -0.22
N PHE A 185 -7.94 -8.56 0.43
CA PHE A 185 -7.63 -7.17 0.78
C PHE A 185 -6.58 -7.09 1.89
N PHE A 186 -5.70 -6.08 1.86
CA PHE A 186 -4.73 -5.84 2.93
C PHE A 186 -4.45 -4.35 3.15
N PHE A 187 -3.83 -4.05 4.28
CA PHE A 187 -3.30 -2.72 4.57
C PHE A 187 -1.80 -2.66 4.31
N GLU A 188 -1.35 -1.53 3.83
CA GLU A 188 0.06 -1.17 3.69
C GLU A 188 0.36 0.04 4.57
N ILE A 189 1.54 0.07 5.19
CA ILE A 189 2.09 1.24 5.86
C ILE A 189 3.35 1.64 5.11
N VAL A 190 3.47 2.92 4.79
CA VAL A 190 4.58 3.42 3.99
C VAL A 190 5.27 4.61 4.64
N GLN A 191 6.59 4.67 4.45
CA GLN A 191 7.37 5.87 4.72
C GLN A 191 8.22 6.20 3.51
N ARG A 192 8.16 7.46 3.07
CA ARG A 192 9.00 8.02 2.01
C ARG A 192 10.00 9.00 2.62
N ARG A 193 11.28 8.85 2.28
CA ARG A 193 12.36 9.78 2.67
C ARG A 193 13.04 10.28 1.41
N ASN A 194 12.76 11.50 1.03
CA ASN A 194 13.36 12.22 -0.11
C ASN A 194 14.67 12.89 0.30
#